data_3b9fbe0731a56b6304d1e4a5488dd2ea
#
_entry.id   3b9fbe0731a56b6304d1e4a5488dd2ea
#
_cell.length_a   1.000
_cell.length_b   1.000
_cell.length_c   1.000
_cell.angle_alpha   90.00
_cell.angle_beta   90.00
_cell.angle_gamma   90.00
#
_symmetry.space_group_name_H-M   'P 1'
#
loop_
_entity.id
_entity.type
_entity.pdbx_description
1 polymer ?
#
loop_
_entity_poly.entity_id
_entity_poly.type
_entity_poly.pdbx_seq_one_letter_code
_entity_poly.pdbx_strand_id
1 'polypeptide(L)'
;NNNSWNLKFSNATVNALLMLPMKASTSSPSESNMDFYSGVLLAVKDLSKEGISTDLSVYDVSGTNIPVTSDRLSASDFSIGPVNSDAVSKTLAIAPEGTYVISPLDHRTAGLAQSHSNMIQAPTSQGTQYRDLVKWLKSETHSGDKVLVISEKSAAKNASVTLMNEVISNASLSCARYSYNILEGRNAANAIAALMTKTGTNRVIINSESEAFVNDAVRNLDMLVYRKYDVVLYSPSKIRSFETIDIENLHNLKTRVSTSYFIDYESPEVRHFLMEYRALYNTEPTQFSFQGYDLAYFFIKMKSTYGKKWMENVARMGNTAMMQTDFLFRELGNGGYVNEGVRRIVYGPDYSIRIVKK
;
A
#
# COMPACT_ATOMS: atom_id res chain seq x y z
N ASN A 1 -30.63 17.64 26.72
CA ASN A 1 -30.82 17.37 25.31
C ASN A 1 -29.84 16.27 24.88
N ASN A 2 -30.26 15.02 25.09
CA ASN A 2 -29.52 13.84 24.62
C ASN A 2 -29.86 13.63 23.14
N ASN A 3 -28.99 14.05 22.24
CA ASN A 3 -29.00 13.57 20.86
C ASN A 3 -28.37 12.19 20.83
N SER A 4 -29.13 11.15 21.15
CA SER A 4 -28.78 9.79 20.80
C SER A 4 -28.93 9.66 19.28
N TRP A 5 -27.79 9.58 18.57
CA TRP A 5 -27.75 9.16 17.18
C TRP A 5 -28.18 7.69 17.12
N ASN A 6 -29.48 7.44 16.95
CA ASN A 6 -29.97 6.12 16.57
C ASN A 6 -29.52 5.86 15.12
N LEU A 7 -28.30 5.38 14.95
CA LEU A 7 -27.88 4.71 13.73
C LEU A 7 -28.76 3.46 13.58
N LYS A 8 -29.82 3.54 12.79
CA LYS A 8 -30.54 2.38 12.31
C LYS A 8 -29.57 1.62 11.41
N PHE A 9 -28.86 0.65 11.99
CA PHE A 9 -28.17 -0.36 11.21
C PHE A 9 -29.21 -1.01 10.30
N SER A 10 -28.99 -0.98 9.01
CA SER A 10 -29.75 -1.78 8.08
C SER A 10 -29.53 -3.24 8.47
N ASN A 11 -30.57 -3.96 8.88
CA ASN A 11 -30.49 -5.39 9.19
C ASN A 11 -30.31 -6.25 7.92
N ALA A 12 -30.01 -5.63 6.78
CA ALA A 12 -29.81 -6.33 5.52
C ALA A 12 -28.44 -7.03 5.52
N THR A 13 -28.45 -8.31 5.15
CA THR A 13 -27.24 -9.09 4.93
C THR A 13 -26.42 -8.51 3.77
N VAL A 14 -25.12 -8.37 3.96
CA VAL A 14 -24.17 -7.97 2.90
C VAL A 14 -23.82 -9.21 2.08
N ASN A 15 -24.07 -9.15 0.77
CA ASN A 15 -23.76 -10.22 -0.17
C ASN A 15 -22.42 -9.93 -0.84
N ALA A 16 -21.38 -10.68 -0.47
CA ALA A 16 -20.04 -10.51 -0.97
C ALA A 16 -19.54 -11.75 -1.71
N LEU A 17 -18.86 -11.54 -2.82
CA LEU A 17 -18.11 -12.59 -3.51
C LEU A 17 -16.63 -12.44 -3.18
N LEU A 18 -15.94 -13.56 -3.04
CA LEU A 18 -14.47 -13.62 -2.94
C LEU A 18 -13.95 -14.50 -4.07
N MET A 19 -13.17 -13.92 -4.94
CA MET A 19 -12.60 -14.61 -6.11
C MET A 19 -11.08 -14.50 -6.07
N LEU A 20 -10.42 -15.61 -5.76
CA LEU A 20 -8.96 -15.66 -5.59
C LEU A 20 -8.37 -16.85 -6.34
N PRO A 21 -7.15 -16.71 -6.91
CA PRO A 21 -6.43 -17.83 -7.51
C PRO A 21 -5.72 -18.67 -6.42
N MET A 22 -6.52 -19.37 -5.61
CA MET A 22 -6.02 -20.13 -4.46
C MET A 22 -5.33 -21.44 -4.84
N LYS A 23 -5.73 -22.04 -5.98
CA LYS A 23 -5.24 -23.37 -6.40
C LYS A 23 -5.42 -24.43 -5.32
N ALA A 24 -6.52 -24.36 -4.56
CA ALA A 24 -6.74 -25.13 -3.36
C ALA A 24 -6.77 -26.65 -3.59
N SER A 25 -7.22 -27.09 -4.78
CA SER A 25 -7.30 -28.49 -5.17
C SER A 25 -6.03 -29.03 -5.85
N THR A 26 -4.97 -28.25 -5.92
CA THR A 26 -3.70 -28.66 -6.55
C THR A 26 -2.69 -29.13 -5.52
N SER A 27 -1.57 -29.72 -6.00
CA SER A 27 -0.44 -30.11 -5.13
C SER A 27 0.35 -28.90 -4.59
N SER A 28 0.13 -27.70 -5.13
CA SER A 28 0.82 -26.46 -4.74
C SER A 28 -0.19 -25.32 -4.59
N PRO A 29 -0.98 -25.31 -3.50
CA PRO A 29 -1.87 -24.19 -3.21
C PRO A 29 -1.12 -22.87 -3.10
N SER A 30 -1.77 -21.77 -3.45
CA SER A 30 -1.22 -20.43 -3.28
C SER A 30 -1.31 -20.01 -1.82
N GLU A 31 -0.21 -20.03 -1.09
CA GLU A 31 -0.17 -19.66 0.33
C GLU A 31 -0.67 -18.22 0.55
N SER A 32 -0.22 -17.28 -0.25
CA SER A 32 -0.62 -15.87 -0.11
C SER A 32 -2.13 -15.65 -0.31
N ASN A 33 -2.75 -16.32 -1.28
CA ASN A 33 -4.19 -16.23 -1.50
C ASN A 33 -4.99 -16.98 -0.42
N MET A 34 -4.46 -18.10 0.10
CA MET A 34 -5.06 -18.81 1.23
C MET A 34 -4.99 -17.97 2.51
N ASP A 35 -3.87 -17.29 2.75
CA ASP A 35 -3.72 -16.36 3.87
C ASP A 35 -4.70 -15.18 3.77
N PHE A 36 -4.85 -14.63 2.58
CA PHE A 36 -5.84 -13.59 2.33
C PHE A 36 -7.26 -14.07 2.66
N TYR A 37 -7.62 -15.26 2.20
CA TYR A 37 -8.90 -15.89 2.50
C TYR A 37 -9.12 -16.06 4.00
N SER A 38 -8.11 -16.54 4.72
CA SER A 38 -8.17 -16.71 6.18
C SER A 38 -8.44 -15.37 6.89
N GLY A 39 -7.83 -14.28 6.43
CA GLY A 39 -8.09 -12.94 6.94
C GLY A 39 -9.52 -12.49 6.68
N VAL A 40 -10.06 -12.75 5.49
CA VAL A 40 -11.47 -12.43 5.14
C VAL A 40 -12.44 -13.16 6.07
N LEU A 41 -12.22 -14.45 6.32
CA LEU A 41 -13.07 -15.24 7.22
C LEU A 41 -13.08 -14.67 8.64
N LEU A 42 -11.93 -14.24 9.13
CA LEU A 42 -11.82 -13.65 10.45
C LEU A 42 -12.56 -12.30 10.54
N ALA A 43 -12.50 -11.50 9.48
CA ALA A 43 -13.26 -10.25 9.39
C ALA A 43 -14.77 -10.49 9.42
N VAL A 44 -15.26 -11.47 8.66
CA VAL A 44 -16.69 -11.86 8.66
C VAL A 44 -17.12 -12.30 10.05
N LYS A 45 -16.29 -13.08 10.74
CA LYS A 45 -16.54 -13.51 12.13
C LYS A 45 -16.64 -12.33 13.09
N ASP A 46 -15.69 -11.41 13.02
CA ASP A 46 -15.68 -10.24 13.91
C ASP A 46 -16.86 -9.31 13.65
N LEU A 47 -17.22 -9.09 12.39
CA LEU A 47 -18.40 -8.32 12.01
C LEU A 47 -19.69 -8.96 12.47
N SER A 48 -19.77 -10.30 12.47
CA SER A 48 -20.92 -11.02 13.04
C SER A 48 -21.11 -10.72 14.52
N LYS A 49 -20.02 -10.61 15.28
CA LYS A 49 -20.07 -10.21 16.70
C LYS A 49 -20.58 -8.77 16.88
N GLU A 50 -20.39 -7.92 15.88
CA GLU A 50 -20.92 -6.55 15.85
C GLU A 50 -22.39 -6.48 15.35
N GLY A 51 -23.00 -7.61 15.03
CA GLY A 51 -24.38 -7.69 14.52
C GLY A 51 -24.51 -7.49 13.01
N ILE A 52 -23.40 -7.55 12.26
CA ILE A 52 -23.38 -7.44 10.80
C ILE A 52 -23.34 -8.84 10.18
N SER A 53 -24.39 -9.18 9.44
CA SER A 53 -24.53 -10.46 8.74
C SER A 53 -23.93 -10.36 7.33
N THR A 54 -23.13 -11.35 6.96
CA THR A 54 -22.50 -11.45 5.63
C THR A 54 -22.82 -12.80 4.99
N ASP A 55 -23.28 -12.77 3.75
CA ASP A 55 -23.33 -13.94 2.88
C ASP A 55 -22.11 -13.89 1.95
N LEU A 56 -21.10 -14.70 2.27
CA LEU A 56 -19.82 -14.76 1.55
C LEU A 56 -19.79 -16.00 0.66
N SER A 57 -19.72 -15.80 -0.65
CA SER A 57 -19.49 -16.88 -1.62
C SER A 57 -18.06 -16.84 -2.11
N VAL A 58 -17.36 -17.96 -1.98
CA VAL A 58 -15.93 -18.08 -2.27
C VAL A 58 -15.71 -18.92 -3.52
N TYR A 59 -14.89 -18.40 -4.45
CA TYR A 59 -14.55 -19.07 -5.70
C TYR A 59 -13.04 -19.12 -5.88
N ASP A 60 -12.54 -20.29 -6.25
CA ASP A 60 -11.15 -20.48 -6.67
C ASP A 60 -11.03 -20.22 -8.17
N VAL A 61 -10.35 -19.12 -8.53
CA VAL A 61 -10.25 -18.65 -9.92
C VAL A 61 -9.05 -19.28 -10.60
N SER A 62 -9.31 -20.08 -11.64
CA SER A 62 -8.24 -20.69 -12.45
C SER A 62 -7.95 -19.83 -13.69
N GLY A 63 -6.73 -19.29 -13.76
CA GLY A 63 -6.29 -18.46 -14.89
C GLY A 63 -7.14 -17.21 -15.06
N THR A 64 -7.72 -17.04 -16.26
CA THR A 64 -8.60 -15.90 -16.58
C THR A 64 -10.07 -16.30 -16.70
N ASN A 65 -10.43 -17.52 -16.34
CA ASN A 65 -11.81 -17.97 -16.34
C ASN A 65 -12.56 -17.40 -15.14
N ILE A 66 -13.66 -16.71 -15.41
CA ILE A 66 -14.50 -16.14 -14.36
C ILE A 66 -15.60 -17.16 -14.01
N PRO A 67 -15.65 -17.66 -12.77
CA PRO A 67 -16.56 -18.74 -12.37
C PRO A 67 -17.99 -18.26 -12.08
N VAL A 68 -18.29 -16.99 -12.28
CA VAL A 68 -19.59 -16.38 -11.99
C VAL A 68 -20.20 -15.77 -13.24
N THR A 69 -21.53 -15.73 -13.27
CA THR A 69 -22.31 -15.10 -14.31
C THR A 69 -22.67 -13.66 -13.95
N SER A 70 -23.17 -12.88 -14.93
CA SER A 70 -23.74 -11.56 -14.70
C SER A 70 -24.88 -11.59 -13.67
N ASP A 71 -25.73 -12.60 -13.74
CA ASP A 71 -26.86 -12.76 -12.77
C ASP A 71 -26.33 -12.97 -11.33
N ARG A 72 -25.26 -13.76 -11.17
CA ARG A 72 -24.65 -13.96 -9.87
C ARG A 72 -24.01 -12.69 -9.33
N LEU A 73 -23.38 -11.90 -10.19
CA LEU A 73 -22.84 -10.60 -9.82
C LEU A 73 -23.95 -9.60 -9.46
N SER A 74 -25.05 -9.58 -10.20
CA SER A 74 -26.19 -8.69 -9.91
C SER A 74 -26.86 -8.97 -8.57
N ALA A 75 -26.79 -10.21 -8.10
CA ALA A 75 -27.29 -10.62 -6.78
C ALA A 75 -26.30 -10.30 -5.64
N SER A 76 -25.15 -9.74 -5.95
CA SER A 76 -24.09 -9.44 -5.00
C SER A 76 -23.87 -7.93 -4.87
N ASP A 77 -23.44 -7.49 -3.71
CA ASP A 77 -23.13 -6.08 -3.46
C ASP A 77 -21.75 -5.70 -4.04
N PHE A 78 -20.80 -6.60 -3.88
CA PHE A 78 -19.45 -6.45 -4.46
C PHE A 78 -18.73 -7.79 -4.55
N SER A 79 -17.67 -7.82 -5.36
CA SER A 79 -16.68 -8.90 -5.33
C SER A 79 -15.34 -8.38 -4.82
N ILE A 80 -14.68 -9.14 -3.97
CA ILE A 80 -13.27 -8.98 -3.65
C ILE A 80 -12.51 -9.94 -4.56
N GLY A 81 -11.73 -9.40 -5.49
CA GLY A 81 -11.17 -10.14 -6.61
C GLY A 81 -12.07 -10.10 -7.86
N PRO A 82 -11.58 -10.71 -8.95
CA PRO A 82 -10.34 -11.48 -9.08
C PRO A 82 -9.07 -10.63 -8.95
N VAL A 83 -7.90 -11.27 -9.03
CA VAL A 83 -6.62 -10.62 -8.73
C VAL A 83 -5.92 -10.09 -9.99
N ASN A 84 -5.71 -10.93 -11.01
CA ASN A 84 -4.98 -10.50 -12.20
C ASN A 84 -5.81 -9.54 -13.08
N SER A 85 -5.11 -8.68 -13.80
CA SER A 85 -5.71 -7.62 -14.61
C SER A 85 -6.72 -8.14 -15.65
N ASP A 86 -6.41 -9.24 -16.35
CA ASP A 86 -7.30 -9.80 -17.36
C ASP A 86 -8.59 -10.35 -16.75
N ALA A 87 -8.48 -11.04 -15.63
CA ALA A 87 -9.63 -11.55 -14.89
C ALA A 87 -10.50 -10.41 -14.34
N VAL A 88 -9.88 -9.36 -13.80
CA VAL A 88 -10.60 -8.16 -13.35
C VAL A 88 -11.34 -7.50 -14.51
N SER A 89 -10.69 -7.32 -15.66
CA SER A 89 -11.30 -6.74 -16.86
C SER A 89 -12.50 -7.56 -17.35
N LYS A 90 -12.38 -8.88 -17.39
CA LYS A 90 -13.49 -9.78 -17.76
C LYS A 90 -14.66 -9.70 -16.78
N THR A 91 -14.38 -9.62 -15.50
CA THR A 91 -15.41 -9.47 -14.47
C THR A 91 -16.14 -8.14 -14.61
N LEU A 92 -15.42 -7.05 -14.84
CA LEU A 92 -16.01 -5.73 -15.09
C LEU A 92 -16.90 -5.72 -16.33
N ALA A 93 -16.55 -6.47 -17.37
CA ALA A 93 -17.33 -6.55 -18.61
C ALA A 93 -18.72 -7.17 -18.40
N ILE A 94 -18.90 -8.02 -17.40
CA ILE A 94 -20.19 -8.69 -17.11
C ILE A 94 -20.85 -8.19 -15.81
N ALA A 95 -20.16 -7.41 -15.00
CA ALA A 95 -20.72 -6.86 -13.77
C ALA A 95 -21.72 -5.75 -14.10
N PRO A 96 -22.97 -5.84 -13.59
CA PRO A 96 -23.94 -4.80 -13.79
C PRO A 96 -23.62 -3.54 -12.99
N GLU A 97 -24.22 -2.44 -13.39
CA GLU A 97 -24.19 -1.20 -12.60
C GLU A 97 -24.70 -1.45 -11.18
N GLY A 98 -23.98 -0.96 -10.19
CA GLY A 98 -24.31 -1.14 -8.77
C GLY A 98 -23.62 -2.34 -8.11
N THR A 99 -23.01 -3.25 -8.87
CA THR A 99 -22.12 -4.29 -8.34
C THR A 99 -20.67 -3.85 -8.50
N TYR A 100 -19.98 -3.62 -7.39
CA TYR A 100 -18.59 -3.19 -7.40
C TYR A 100 -17.63 -4.36 -7.50
N VAL A 101 -16.56 -4.16 -8.28
CA VAL A 101 -15.45 -5.10 -8.41
C VAL A 101 -14.22 -4.48 -7.74
N ILE A 102 -13.78 -5.10 -6.63
CA ILE A 102 -12.64 -4.63 -5.85
C ILE A 102 -11.42 -5.41 -6.27
N SER A 103 -10.45 -4.72 -6.90
CA SER A 103 -9.12 -5.28 -7.14
C SER A 103 -8.31 -5.25 -5.84
N PRO A 104 -7.95 -6.45 -5.28
CA PRO A 104 -7.50 -6.50 -3.89
C PRO A 104 -5.99 -6.39 -3.69
N LEU A 105 -5.18 -6.77 -4.69
CA LEU A 105 -3.74 -7.02 -4.50
C LEU A 105 -2.86 -6.44 -5.61
N ASP A 106 -3.32 -6.35 -6.84
CA ASP A 106 -2.51 -5.90 -7.97
C ASP A 106 -2.65 -4.38 -8.20
N HIS A 107 -1.62 -3.62 -7.88
CA HIS A 107 -1.60 -2.16 -8.10
C HIS A 107 -1.63 -1.77 -9.58
N ARG A 108 -1.31 -2.70 -10.51
CA ARG A 108 -1.31 -2.42 -11.96
C ARG A 108 -2.72 -2.31 -12.55
N THR A 109 -3.74 -2.76 -11.84
CA THR A 109 -5.14 -2.67 -12.29
C THR A 109 -5.73 -1.27 -12.17
N ALA A 110 -5.02 -0.31 -11.60
CA ALA A 110 -5.51 1.06 -11.38
C ALA A 110 -6.00 1.74 -12.67
N GLY A 111 -5.39 1.44 -13.82
CA GLY A 111 -5.82 1.96 -15.11
C GLY A 111 -7.25 1.55 -15.52
N LEU A 112 -7.73 0.41 -15.05
CA LEU A 112 -9.10 -0.05 -15.30
C LEU A 112 -10.15 0.83 -14.61
N ALA A 113 -9.81 1.43 -13.49
CA ALA A 113 -10.71 2.33 -12.77
C ALA A 113 -11.03 3.61 -13.55
N GLN A 114 -10.19 4.02 -14.50
CA GLN A 114 -10.42 5.18 -15.34
C GLN A 114 -11.57 5.00 -16.33
N SER A 115 -11.87 3.74 -16.70
CA SER A 115 -12.87 3.41 -17.71
C SER A 115 -14.07 2.62 -17.19
N HIS A 116 -14.10 2.28 -15.89
CA HIS A 116 -15.14 1.46 -15.29
C HIS A 116 -15.63 2.08 -13.98
N SER A 117 -16.86 2.56 -13.97
CA SER A 117 -17.47 3.25 -12.83
C SER A 117 -17.66 2.38 -11.58
N ASN A 118 -17.75 1.06 -11.75
CA ASN A 118 -17.94 0.08 -10.69
C ASN A 118 -16.63 -0.61 -10.25
N MET A 119 -15.50 -0.08 -10.65
CA MET A 119 -14.17 -0.57 -10.25
C MET A 119 -13.69 0.14 -8.97
N ILE A 120 -13.16 -0.64 -8.03
CA ILE A 120 -12.46 -0.13 -6.86
C ILE A 120 -11.04 -0.70 -6.83
N GLN A 121 -10.05 0.18 -6.88
CA GLN A 121 -8.64 -0.17 -6.75
C GLN A 121 -8.21 -0.06 -5.30
N ALA A 122 -7.99 -1.19 -4.62
CA ALA A 122 -7.64 -1.20 -3.19
C ALA A 122 -6.16 -0.93 -2.90
N PRO A 123 -5.18 -1.52 -3.62
CA PRO A 123 -3.78 -1.19 -3.39
C PRO A 123 -3.44 0.23 -3.88
N THR A 124 -2.70 0.96 -3.07
CA THR A 124 -2.19 2.29 -3.46
C THR A 124 -1.11 2.14 -4.54
N SER A 125 -1.23 2.89 -5.61
CA SER A 125 -0.27 2.84 -6.72
C SER A 125 1.12 3.31 -6.31
N GLN A 126 2.14 2.84 -7.04
CA GLN A 126 3.52 3.27 -6.86
C GLN A 126 3.66 4.79 -7.06
N GLY A 127 2.97 5.36 -8.06
CA GLY A 127 2.99 6.80 -8.30
C GLY A 127 2.44 7.61 -7.13
N THR A 128 1.39 7.14 -6.49
CA THR A 128 0.83 7.79 -5.29
C THR A 128 1.80 7.73 -4.11
N GLN A 129 2.47 6.60 -3.91
CA GLN A 129 3.50 6.47 -2.88
C GLN A 129 4.67 7.43 -3.14
N TYR A 130 5.13 7.54 -4.38
CA TYR A 130 6.22 8.45 -4.78
C TYR A 130 5.84 9.91 -4.62
N ARG A 131 4.61 10.29 -4.99
CA ARG A 131 4.12 11.67 -4.78
C ARG A 131 4.06 12.03 -3.30
N ASP A 132 3.62 11.12 -2.47
CA ASP A 132 3.61 11.34 -1.01
C ASP A 132 5.02 11.51 -0.44
N LEU A 133 5.96 10.67 -0.87
CA LEU A 133 7.35 10.74 -0.44
C LEU A 133 8.00 12.09 -0.79
N VAL A 134 7.81 12.55 -2.03
CA VAL A 134 8.34 13.84 -2.49
C VAL A 134 7.66 15.00 -1.77
N LYS A 135 6.35 14.94 -1.56
CA LYS A 135 5.62 15.93 -0.79
C LYS A 135 6.11 16.00 0.65
N TRP A 136 6.37 14.85 1.26
CA TRP A 136 6.92 14.77 2.61
C TRP A 136 8.31 15.43 2.68
N LEU A 137 9.21 15.07 1.78
CA LEU A 137 10.54 15.67 1.68
C LEU A 137 10.45 17.20 1.56
N LYS A 138 9.59 17.71 0.65
CA LYS A 138 9.39 19.15 0.48
C LYS A 138 8.93 19.80 1.77
N SER A 139 8.00 19.18 2.50
CA SER A 139 7.46 19.72 3.75
C SER A 139 8.47 19.83 4.87
N GLU A 140 9.49 18.96 4.85
CA GLU A 140 10.57 18.94 5.85
C GLU A 140 11.77 19.81 5.47
N THR A 141 11.84 20.27 4.23
CA THR A 141 12.97 21.06 3.72
C THR A 141 12.93 22.50 4.20
N HIS A 142 14.03 22.96 4.76
CA HIS A 142 14.21 24.32 5.24
C HIS A 142 15.30 25.05 4.44
N SER A 143 15.36 26.37 4.62
CA SER A 143 16.43 27.20 4.05
C SER A 143 17.80 26.73 4.56
N GLY A 144 18.74 26.56 3.65
CA GLY A 144 20.08 26.03 3.94
C GLY A 144 20.20 24.51 3.80
N ASP A 145 19.10 23.78 3.63
CA ASP A 145 19.14 22.35 3.32
C ASP A 145 19.57 22.10 1.88
N LYS A 146 20.12 20.93 1.64
CA LYS A 146 20.41 20.41 0.29
C LYS A 146 19.49 19.24 -0.01
N VAL A 147 19.01 19.15 -1.23
CA VAL A 147 18.21 18.04 -1.74
C VAL A 147 18.99 17.36 -2.87
N LEU A 148 19.17 16.05 -2.75
CA LEU A 148 19.91 15.24 -3.71
C LEU A 148 19.07 14.06 -4.17
N VAL A 149 19.23 13.69 -5.44
CA VAL A 149 18.70 12.44 -6.00
C VAL A 149 19.88 11.62 -6.52
N ILE A 150 20.02 10.43 -5.97
CA ILE A 150 21.04 9.45 -6.34
C ILE A 150 20.37 8.34 -7.14
N SER A 151 20.94 7.99 -8.29
CA SER A 151 20.44 6.94 -9.16
C SER A 151 21.55 6.10 -9.78
N GLU A 152 21.17 4.88 -10.20
CA GLU A 152 22.07 4.00 -10.93
C GLU A 152 22.12 4.42 -12.41
N LYS A 153 23.33 4.69 -12.90
CA LYS A 153 23.56 5.20 -14.25
C LYS A 153 23.06 4.26 -15.35
N SER A 154 23.30 2.96 -15.18
CA SER A 154 22.88 1.94 -16.14
C SER A 154 21.37 1.66 -16.12
N ALA A 155 20.65 2.06 -15.06
CA ALA A 155 19.23 1.83 -14.89
C ALA A 155 18.36 3.08 -15.19
N ALA A 156 18.91 4.10 -15.85
CA ALA A 156 18.22 5.37 -16.11
C ALA A 156 16.89 5.23 -16.88
N LYS A 157 16.72 4.14 -17.65
CA LYS A 157 15.49 3.85 -18.42
C LYS A 157 14.51 2.91 -17.70
N ASN A 158 14.82 2.50 -16.47
CA ASN A 158 13.91 1.67 -15.69
C ASN A 158 12.60 2.43 -15.42
N ALA A 159 11.48 1.74 -15.53
CA ALA A 159 10.14 2.34 -15.41
C ALA A 159 9.92 3.03 -14.05
N SER A 160 10.36 2.41 -12.95
CA SER A 160 10.23 2.99 -11.60
C SER A 160 11.10 4.23 -11.43
N VAL A 161 12.29 4.23 -12.01
CA VAL A 161 13.22 5.38 -12.01
C VAL A 161 12.62 6.55 -12.80
N THR A 162 12.09 6.27 -13.97
CA THR A 162 11.40 7.26 -14.81
C THR A 162 10.19 7.86 -14.09
N LEU A 163 9.39 7.02 -13.45
CA LEU A 163 8.22 7.47 -12.69
C LEU A 163 8.60 8.42 -11.54
N MET A 164 9.64 8.08 -10.78
CA MET A 164 10.12 8.97 -9.71
C MET A 164 10.63 10.31 -10.28
N ASN A 165 11.34 10.29 -11.40
CA ASN A 165 11.80 11.50 -12.05
C ASN A 165 10.63 12.39 -12.52
N GLU A 166 9.56 11.80 -13.04
CA GLU A 166 8.33 12.52 -13.40
C GLU A 166 7.67 13.15 -12.16
N VAL A 167 7.57 12.40 -11.08
CA VAL A 167 7.01 12.89 -9.81
C VAL A 167 7.81 14.06 -9.26
N ILE A 168 9.14 13.97 -9.27
CA ILE A 168 10.05 15.04 -8.83
C ILE A 168 9.86 16.28 -9.69
N SER A 169 9.80 16.11 -11.01
CA SER A 169 9.59 17.20 -11.96
C SER A 169 8.22 17.87 -11.75
N ASN A 170 7.15 17.10 -11.65
CA ASN A 170 5.80 17.61 -11.45
C ASN A 170 5.62 18.32 -10.11
N ALA A 171 6.39 17.93 -9.10
CA ALA A 171 6.40 18.59 -7.79
C ALA A 171 7.28 19.85 -7.77
N SER A 172 7.96 20.17 -8.85
CA SER A 172 8.93 21.29 -8.93
C SER A 172 9.98 21.24 -7.81
N LEU A 173 10.45 20.03 -7.48
CA LEU A 173 11.48 19.84 -6.46
C LEU A 173 12.84 20.21 -7.03
N SER A 174 13.44 21.29 -6.51
CA SER A 174 14.81 21.65 -6.84
C SER A 174 15.79 20.70 -6.15
N CYS A 175 16.63 20.03 -6.91
CA CYS A 175 17.57 19.04 -6.39
C CYS A 175 18.83 18.94 -7.23
N ALA A 176 19.95 18.60 -6.58
CA ALA A 176 21.13 18.14 -7.25
C ALA A 176 20.98 16.65 -7.59
N ARG A 177 21.63 16.21 -8.66
CA ARG A 177 21.56 14.82 -9.12
C ARG A 177 22.95 14.23 -9.25
N TYR A 178 23.08 12.98 -8.81
CA TYR A 178 24.29 12.18 -8.98
C TYR A 178 23.93 10.77 -9.41
N SER A 179 24.56 10.30 -10.47
CA SER A 179 24.39 8.93 -10.98
C SER A 179 25.73 8.24 -11.06
N TYR A 180 25.77 6.98 -10.67
CA TYR A 180 26.97 6.15 -10.77
C TYR A 180 26.61 4.68 -10.95
N ASN A 181 27.56 3.88 -11.40
CA ASN A 181 27.48 2.42 -11.35
C ASN A 181 28.39 1.89 -10.23
N ILE A 182 28.00 0.83 -9.55
CA ILE A 182 28.72 0.28 -8.39
C ILE A 182 30.20 0.03 -8.70
N LEU A 183 30.49 -0.56 -9.86
CA LEU A 183 31.83 -0.90 -10.28
C LEU A 183 32.75 0.33 -10.54
N GLU A 184 32.14 1.47 -10.81
CA GLU A 184 32.83 2.76 -11.07
C GLU A 184 32.86 3.64 -9.81
N GLY A 185 32.25 3.20 -8.72
CA GLY A 185 31.86 4.02 -7.57
C GLY A 185 32.92 4.17 -6.48
N ARG A 186 34.21 3.98 -6.73
CA ARG A 186 35.29 4.13 -5.72
C ARG A 186 35.26 5.48 -5.00
N ASN A 187 34.85 6.54 -5.68
CA ASN A 187 34.78 7.90 -5.16
C ASN A 187 33.36 8.40 -4.99
N ALA A 188 32.34 7.52 -4.99
CA ALA A 188 30.95 7.93 -4.91
C ALA A 188 30.66 8.77 -3.66
N ALA A 189 31.16 8.37 -2.49
CA ALA A 189 30.98 9.13 -1.27
C ALA A 189 31.54 10.56 -1.38
N ASN A 190 32.72 10.74 -1.94
CA ASN A 190 33.31 12.08 -2.10
C ASN A 190 32.54 12.93 -3.13
N ALA A 191 32.09 12.32 -4.23
CA ALA A 191 31.28 13.02 -5.23
C ALA A 191 29.92 13.45 -4.65
N ILE A 192 29.28 12.61 -3.86
CA ILE A 192 28.04 12.95 -3.16
C ILE A 192 28.29 14.06 -2.14
N ALA A 193 29.36 13.98 -1.35
CA ALA A 193 29.73 15.00 -0.36
C ALA A 193 29.95 16.37 -0.99
N ALA A 194 30.46 16.44 -2.21
CA ALA A 194 30.63 17.70 -2.94
C ALA A 194 29.31 18.42 -3.25
N LEU A 195 28.19 17.71 -3.24
CA LEU A 195 26.83 18.23 -3.43
C LEU A 195 26.10 18.53 -2.11
N MET A 196 26.72 18.20 -0.97
CA MET A 196 26.16 18.35 0.35
C MET A 196 26.62 19.61 1.08
N THR A 197 25.96 19.88 2.19
CA THR A 197 26.33 20.93 3.15
C THR A 197 26.59 20.33 4.53
N LYS A 198 27.48 20.97 5.31
CA LYS A 198 27.70 20.66 6.73
C LYS A 198 26.93 21.58 7.67
N THR A 199 26.25 22.60 7.15
CA THR A 199 25.54 23.62 7.94
C THR A 199 24.03 23.45 7.96
N GLY A 200 23.50 22.51 7.14
CA GLY A 200 22.09 22.17 7.06
C GLY A 200 21.88 20.68 6.92
N THR A 201 20.65 20.28 6.72
CA THR A 201 20.28 18.90 6.48
C THR A 201 20.38 18.54 5.00
N ASN A 202 20.94 17.38 4.69
CA ASN A 202 21.02 16.84 3.34
C ASN A 202 19.90 15.79 3.19
N ARG A 203 18.90 16.11 2.37
CA ARG A 203 17.73 15.28 2.11
C ARG A 203 17.92 14.53 0.81
N VAL A 204 17.98 13.21 0.89
CA VAL A 204 18.43 12.37 -0.22
C VAL A 204 17.35 11.38 -0.61
N ILE A 205 17.03 11.34 -1.91
CA ILE A 205 16.26 10.26 -2.52
C ILE A 205 17.24 9.31 -3.23
N ILE A 206 17.20 8.02 -2.89
CA ILE A 206 17.81 6.98 -3.70
C ILE A 206 16.75 6.49 -4.68
N ASN A 207 16.86 6.92 -5.92
CA ASN A 207 15.91 6.57 -6.98
C ASN A 207 16.30 5.24 -7.65
N SER A 208 16.10 4.15 -6.93
CA SER A 208 16.36 2.80 -7.41
C SER A 208 15.52 1.79 -6.63
N GLU A 209 15.15 0.70 -7.27
CA GLU A 209 14.58 -0.51 -6.66
C GLU A 209 15.53 -1.71 -6.75
N SER A 210 16.77 -1.50 -7.18
CA SER A 210 17.84 -2.52 -7.18
C SER A 210 18.46 -2.63 -5.80
N GLU A 211 18.31 -3.79 -5.15
CA GLU A 211 18.86 -4.03 -3.81
C GLU A 211 20.37 -3.78 -3.75
N ALA A 212 21.11 -4.27 -4.73
CA ALA A 212 22.57 -4.10 -4.78
C ALA A 212 22.97 -2.62 -4.85
N PHE A 213 22.31 -1.83 -5.71
CA PHE A 213 22.61 -0.41 -5.84
C PHE A 213 22.18 0.38 -4.60
N VAL A 214 20.97 0.12 -4.08
CA VAL A 214 20.47 0.80 -2.87
C VAL A 214 21.37 0.51 -1.68
N ASN A 215 21.83 -0.74 -1.52
CA ASN A 215 22.78 -1.10 -0.46
C ASN A 215 24.09 -0.31 -0.58
N ASP A 216 24.66 -0.23 -1.77
CA ASP A 216 25.88 0.53 -2.01
C ASP A 216 25.71 2.03 -1.71
N ALA A 217 24.61 2.63 -2.17
CA ALA A 217 24.30 4.04 -1.91
C ALA A 217 24.05 4.32 -0.42
N VAL A 218 23.33 3.44 0.27
CA VAL A 218 23.10 3.54 1.72
C VAL A 218 24.42 3.50 2.49
N ARG A 219 25.33 2.61 2.13
CA ARG A 219 26.65 2.52 2.76
C ARG A 219 27.49 3.78 2.54
N ASN A 220 27.45 4.35 1.34
CA ASN A 220 28.09 5.63 1.06
C ASN A 220 27.53 6.77 1.89
N LEU A 221 26.19 6.84 2.02
CA LEU A 221 25.53 7.86 2.85
C LEU A 221 25.83 7.68 4.34
N ASP A 222 25.87 6.45 4.83
CA ASP A 222 26.22 6.15 6.23
C ASP A 222 27.67 6.59 6.55
N MET A 223 28.60 6.38 5.60
CA MET A 223 29.96 6.91 5.72
C MET A 223 29.98 8.44 5.85
N LEU A 224 29.10 9.14 5.14
CA LEU A 224 28.99 10.60 5.23
C LEU A 224 28.40 11.05 6.58
N VAL A 225 27.47 10.30 7.15
CA VAL A 225 26.99 10.53 8.53
C VAL A 225 28.16 10.40 9.51
N TYR A 226 28.99 9.40 9.36
CA TYR A 226 30.22 9.25 10.17
C TYR A 226 31.15 10.45 10.02
N ARG A 227 31.23 11.04 8.81
CA ARG A 227 31.98 12.28 8.53
C ARG A 227 31.27 13.56 8.95
N LYS A 228 30.20 13.45 9.77
CA LYS A 228 29.45 14.57 10.37
C LYS A 228 28.59 15.37 9.38
N TYR A 229 28.16 14.78 8.29
CA TYR A 229 27.04 15.31 7.52
C TYR A 229 25.73 14.91 8.18
N ASP A 230 24.77 15.82 8.25
CA ASP A 230 23.38 15.48 8.62
C ASP A 230 22.65 15.02 7.38
N VAL A 231 22.26 13.75 7.35
CA VAL A 231 21.62 13.10 6.19
C VAL A 231 20.30 12.49 6.59
N VAL A 232 19.27 12.77 5.81
CA VAL A 232 17.95 12.12 5.91
C VAL A 232 17.65 11.44 4.59
N LEU A 233 17.42 10.14 4.63
CA LEU A 233 17.09 9.33 3.45
C LEU A 233 15.57 9.27 3.26
N TYR A 234 15.14 9.48 2.03
CA TYR A 234 13.76 9.28 1.58
C TYR A 234 13.77 8.17 0.53
N SER A 235 13.13 7.06 0.82
CA SER A 235 13.26 5.85 0.01
C SER A 235 11.92 5.33 -0.51
N PRO A 236 11.88 4.82 -1.76
CA PRO A 236 10.80 3.95 -2.21
C PRO A 236 10.55 2.79 -1.23
N SER A 237 9.31 2.35 -1.10
CA SER A 237 8.91 1.31 -0.15
C SER A 237 9.56 -0.05 -0.39
N LYS A 238 10.08 -0.30 -1.58
CA LYS A 238 10.81 -1.52 -1.94
C LYS A 238 11.97 -1.83 -0.99
N ILE A 239 12.60 -0.81 -0.39
CA ILE A 239 13.70 -0.96 0.58
C ILE A 239 13.31 -1.87 1.75
N ARG A 240 12.03 -1.90 2.13
CA ARG A 240 11.54 -2.73 3.23
C ARG A 240 11.61 -4.23 2.96
N SER A 241 11.69 -4.63 1.70
CA SER A 241 11.81 -6.03 1.27
C SER A 241 13.25 -6.49 1.03
N PHE A 242 14.21 -5.59 1.16
CA PHE A 242 15.63 -5.91 0.95
C PHE A 242 16.21 -6.60 2.18
N GLU A 243 17.00 -7.63 1.94
CA GLU A 243 17.56 -8.49 2.99
C GLU A 243 19.03 -8.17 3.32
N THR A 244 19.76 -7.55 2.36
CA THR A 244 21.19 -7.32 2.49
C THR A 244 21.57 -5.98 3.08
N ILE A 245 20.60 -5.06 3.24
CA ILE A 245 20.84 -3.74 3.81
C ILE A 245 20.85 -3.84 5.33
N ASP A 246 21.93 -3.35 5.94
CA ASP A 246 22.00 -3.23 7.39
C ASP A 246 20.97 -2.23 7.90
N ILE A 247 20.06 -2.71 8.73
CA ILE A 247 18.99 -1.89 9.29
C ILE A 247 19.53 -0.73 10.15
N GLU A 248 20.69 -0.91 10.79
CA GLU A 248 21.34 0.14 11.55
C GLU A 248 21.66 1.36 10.67
N ASN A 249 22.08 1.14 9.42
CA ASN A 249 22.33 2.22 8.47
C ASN A 249 21.04 2.99 8.15
N LEU A 250 19.90 2.32 8.06
CA LEU A 250 18.62 2.98 7.83
C LEU A 250 18.21 3.86 9.02
N HIS A 251 18.50 3.43 10.26
CA HIS A 251 18.29 4.24 11.45
C HIS A 251 19.25 5.44 11.50
N ASN A 252 20.52 5.24 11.18
CA ASN A 252 21.51 6.32 11.12
C ASN A 252 21.13 7.40 10.10
N LEU A 253 20.52 7.02 9.00
CA LEU A 253 20.03 7.92 7.95
C LEU A 253 18.64 8.49 8.23
N LYS A 254 18.05 8.16 9.37
CA LYS A 254 16.70 8.63 9.77
C LYS A 254 15.68 8.38 8.65
N THR A 255 15.75 7.22 8.02
CA THR A 255 15.06 6.90 6.77
C THR A 255 13.56 7.09 6.87
N ARG A 256 13.00 7.79 5.88
CA ARG A 256 11.57 8.01 5.66
C ARG A 256 11.10 7.14 4.50
N VAL A 257 9.98 6.47 4.71
CA VAL A 257 9.35 5.63 3.67
C VAL A 257 7.87 5.92 3.63
N SER A 258 7.36 6.26 2.46
CA SER A 258 5.92 6.27 2.17
C SER A 258 5.53 4.92 1.60
N THR A 259 4.65 4.19 2.28
CA THR A 259 4.33 2.80 1.96
C THR A 259 2.83 2.56 1.89
N SER A 260 2.42 1.58 1.10
CA SER A 260 1.01 1.18 1.00
C SER A 260 0.53 0.40 2.20
N TYR A 261 1.42 -0.23 2.96
CA TYR A 261 1.06 -0.94 4.18
C TYR A 261 2.22 -0.95 5.19
N PHE A 262 1.85 -0.97 6.45
CA PHE A 262 2.78 -1.18 7.57
C PHE A 262 1.99 -1.70 8.77
N ILE A 263 2.50 -2.74 9.43
CA ILE A 263 1.85 -3.36 10.59
C ILE A 263 2.54 -2.86 11.85
N ASP A 264 1.76 -2.18 12.70
CA ASP A 264 2.20 -1.83 14.04
C ASP A 264 1.84 -2.95 15.01
N TYR A 265 2.81 -3.81 15.31
CA TYR A 265 2.64 -4.94 16.23
C TYR A 265 2.42 -4.53 17.69
N GLU A 266 2.62 -3.28 18.04
CA GLU A 266 2.32 -2.74 19.37
C GLU A 266 0.86 -2.30 19.51
N SER A 267 0.14 -2.16 18.42
CA SER A 267 -1.28 -1.81 18.41
C SER A 267 -2.14 -2.90 19.08
N PRO A 268 -3.08 -2.53 19.96
CA PRO A 268 -4.00 -3.48 20.60
C PRO A 268 -4.83 -4.29 19.58
N GLU A 269 -5.26 -3.67 18.50
CA GLU A 269 -6.04 -4.32 17.44
C GLU A 269 -5.24 -5.39 16.73
N VAL A 270 -3.98 -5.12 16.43
CA VAL A 270 -3.06 -6.09 15.81
C VAL A 270 -2.77 -7.24 16.76
N ARG A 271 -2.53 -6.96 18.03
CA ARG A 271 -2.30 -8.01 19.05
C ARG A 271 -3.50 -8.93 19.19
N HIS A 272 -4.71 -8.36 19.21
CA HIS A 272 -5.95 -9.14 19.25
C HIS A 272 -6.11 -10.03 18.01
N PHE A 273 -5.87 -9.48 16.83
CA PHE A 273 -5.90 -10.23 15.56
C PHE A 273 -4.90 -11.39 15.57
N LEU A 274 -3.67 -11.16 16.03
CA LEU A 274 -2.65 -12.20 16.13
C LEU A 274 -3.11 -13.35 17.04
N MET A 275 -3.71 -13.06 18.18
CA MET A 275 -4.22 -14.08 19.12
C MET A 275 -5.34 -14.90 18.49
N GLU A 276 -6.33 -14.24 17.86
CA GLU A 276 -7.43 -14.93 17.19
C GLU A 276 -6.95 -15.78 16.02
N TYR A 277 -6.07 -15.22 15.20
CA TYR A 277 -5.53 -15.91 14.02
C TYR A 277 -4.76 -17.17 14.41
N ARG A 278 -3.88 -17.07 15.40
CA ARG A 278 -3.12 -18.21 15.94
C ARG A 278 -4.05 -19.29 16.50
N ALA A 279 -5.08 -18.88 17.22
CA ALA A 279 -6.04 -19.81 17.82
C ALA A 279 -6.84 -20.59 16.77
N LEU A 280 -7.21 -19.96 15.64
CA LEU A 280 -8.02 -20.58 14.60
C LEU A 280 -7.19 -21.39 13.60
N TYR A 281 -6.03 -20.90 13.22
CA TYR A 281 -5.27 -21.44 12.09
C TYR A 281 -3.95 -22.10 12.51
N ASN A 282 -3.57 -22.01 13.79
CA ASN A 282 -2.33 -22.59 14.34
C ASN A 282 -1.07 -22.19 13.54
N THR A 283 -1.03 -20.97 13.04
CA THR A 283 0.09 -20.38 12.29
C THR A 283 0.11 -18.87 12.46
N GLU A 284 1.19 -18.24 12.01
CA GLU A 284 1.31 -16.77 12.01
C GLU A 284 0.61 -16.17 10.79
N PRO A 285 -0.10 -15.04 10.94
CA PRO A 285 -0.63 -14.31 9.80
C PRO A 285 0.51 -13.63 9.02
N THR A 286 0.31 -13.53 7.71
CA THR A 286 1.18 -12.78 6.82
C THR A 286 0.53 -11.44 6.45
N GLN A 287 1.27 -10.58 5.72
CA GLN A 287 0.70 -9.35 5.15
C GLN A 287 -0.58 -9.59 4.35
N PHE A 288 -0.71 -10.76 3.72
CA PHE A 288 -1.91 -11.12 2.95
C PHE A 288 -3.10 -11.44 3.86
N SER A 289 -2.86 -12.04 5.01
CA SER A 289 -3.89 -12.24 6.05
C SER A 289 -4.46 -10.91 6.54
N PHE A 290 -3.58 -9.96 6.84
CA PHE A 290 -3.97 -8.62 7.25
C PHE A 290 -4.72 -7.88 6.13
N GLN A 291 -4.27 -8.01 4.88
CA GLN A 291 -4.93 -7.37 3.74
C GLN A 291 -6.34 -7.91 3.53
N GLY A 292 -6.51 -9.23 3.60
CA GLY A 292 -7.82 -9.86 3.50
C GLY A 292 -8.77 -9.39 4.60
N TYR A 293 -8.29 -9.31 5.83
CA TYR A 293 -9.07 -8.80 6.96
C TYR A 293 -9.44 -7.32 6.76
N ASP A 294 -8.47 -6.47 6.49
CA ASP A 294 -8.69 -5.04 6.33
C ASP A 294 -9.72 -4.73 5.23
N LEU A 295 -9.58 -5.37 4.06
CA LEU A 295 -10.50 -5.17 2.95
C LEU A 295 -11.91 -5.66 3.28
N ALA A 296 -12.04 -6.88 3.74
CA ALA A 296 -13.34 -7.45 4.04
C ALA A 296 -14.06 -6.69 5.16
N TYR A 297 -13.35 -6.41 6.24
CA TYR A 297 -13.91 -5.65 7.35
C TYR A 297 -14.39 -4.27 6.91
N PHE A 298 -13.56 -3.53 6.17
CA PHE A 298 -13.89 -2.19 5.71
C PHE A 298 -15.10 -2.19 4.77
N PHE A 299 -15.06 -2.97 3.70
CA PHE A 299 -16.10 -2.92 2.67
C PHE A 299 -17.43 -3.49 3.14
N ILE A 300 -17.42 -4.57 3.89
CA ILE A 300 -18.65 -5.13 4.47
C ILE A 300 -19.28 -4.13 5.45
N LYS A 301 -18.47 -3.55 6.33
CA LYS A 301 -18.97 -2.57 7.31
C LYS A 301 -19.52 -1.31 6.63
N MET A 302 -18.82 -0.79 5.62
CA MET A 302 -19.30 0.39 4.89
C MET A 302 -20.59 0.13 4.14
N LYS A 303 -20.70 -1.01 3.47
CA LYS A 303 -21.95 -1.40 2.81
C LYS A 303 -23.09 -1.56 3.79
N SER A 304 -22.87 -2.23 4.90
CA SER A 304 -23.88 -2.39 5.97
C SER A 304 -24.33 -1.05 6.55
N THR A 305 -23.39 -0.13 6.73
CA THR A 305 -23.66 1.17 7.36
C THR A 305 -24.42 2.12 6.43
N TYR A 306 -24.03 2.20 5.17
CA TYR A 306 -24.50 3.23 4.24
C TYR A 306 -25.47 2.75 3.15
N GLY A 307 -25.72 1.45 3.07
CA GLY A 307 -26.71 0.90 2.13
C GLY A 307 -26.37 1.14 0.65
N LYS A 308 -27.35 1.60 -0.14
CA LYS A 308 -27.21 1.73 -1.60
C LYS A 308 -26.12 2.73 -2.04
N LYS A 309 -25.94 3.82 -1.30
CA LYS A 309 -24.98 4.89 -1.63
C LYS A 309 -23.67 4.78 -0.87
N TRP A 310 -23.30 3.58 -0.50
CA TRP A 310 -22.16 3.36 0.37
C TRP A 310 -20.83 3.86 -0.20
N MET A 311 -20.57 3.67 -1.51
CA MET A 311 -19.32 4.14 -2.12
C MET A 311 -19.27 5.67 -2.25
N GLU A 312 -20.39 6.35 -2.47
CA GLU A 312 -20.43 7.82 -2.42
C GLU A 312 -20.05 8.34 -1.03
N ASN A 313 -20.50 7.66 0.01
CA ASN A 313 -20.14 8.00 1.39
C ASN A 313 -18.68 7.69 1.69
N VAL A 314 -18.19 6.54 1.23
CA VAL A 314 -16.77 6.17 1.36
C VAL A 314 -15.86 7.22 0.71
N ALA A 315 -16.20 7.70 -0.49
CA ALA A 315 -15.43 8.72 -1.19
C ALA A 315 -15.42 10.09 -0.47
N ARG A 316 -16.45 10.36 0.33
CA ARG A 316 -16.53 11.60 1.14
C ARG A 316 -15.87 11.48 2.51
N MET A 317 -15.58 10.26 2.95
CA MET A 317 -14.85 10.03 4.20
C MET A 317 -13.41 10.52 4.08
N GLY A 318 -12.85 10.92 5.19
CA GLY A 318 -11.41 11.10 5.32
C GLY A 318 -10.67 9.76 5.33
N ASN A 319 -9.39 9.83 5.63
CA ASN A 319 -8.54 8.66 5.77
C ASN A 319 -9.05 7.73 6.88
N THR A 320 -9.17 6.44 6.58
CA THR A 320 -9.53 5.40 7.54
C THR A 320 -8.33 4.48 7.75
N ALA A 321 -7.78 4.49 8.96
CA ALA A 321 -6.67 3.60 9.32
C ALA A 321 -7.22 2.22 9.70
N MET A 322 -6.76 1.19 8.99
CA MET A 322 -6.97 -0.21 9.32
C MET A 322 -5.70 -0.80 9.97
N MET A 323 -5.63 -2.11 10.20
CA MET A 323 -4.47 -2.70 10.87
C MET A 323 -3.15 -2.49 10.13
N GLN A 324 -3.13 -2.65 8.82
CA GLN A 324 -1.90 -2.44 8.02
C GLN A 324 -2.01 -1.37 6.95
N THR A 325 -3.22 -0.96 6.56
CA THR A 325 -3.48 -0.11 5.39
C THR A 325 -4.32 1.08 5.80
N ASP A 326 -4.01 2.24 5.25
CA ASP A 326 -4.90 3.40 5.27
C ASP A 326 -5.75 3.39 4.02
N PHE A 327 -7.06 3.57 4.18
CA PHE A 327 -7.99 3.71 3.07
C PHE A 327 -8.41 5.17 2.92
N LEU A 328 -8.14 5.71 1.75
CA LEU A 328 -8.56 7.04 1.32
C LEU A 328 -9.00 6.94 -0.13
N PHE A 329 -10.27 6.58 -0.35
CA PHE A 329 -10.78 6.37 -1.70
C PHE A 329 -11.18 7.68 -2.34
N ARG A 330 -10.70 7.90 -3.57
CA ARG A 330 -11.08 9.02 -4.42
C ARG A 330 -11.83 8.52 -5.63
N GLU A 331 -12.97 9.16 -5.92
CA GLU A 331 -13.72 8.93 -7.14
C GLU A 331 -13.00 9.56 -8.34
N LEU A 332 -12.85 8.80 -9.41
CA LEU A 332 -12.38 9.29 -10.69
C LEU A 332 -13.53 9.91 -11.49
N GLY A 333 -13.23 10.68 -12.53
CA GLY A 333 -14.23 11.41 -13.31
C GLY A 333 -15.33 10.55 -13.95
N ASN A 334 -15.12 9.25 -14.11
CA ASN A 334 -16.09 8.28 -14.64
C ASN A 334 -16.76 7.41 -13.54
N GLY A 335 -16.51 7.71 -12.27
CA GLY A 335 -17.10 7.00 -11.14
C GLY A 335 -16.37 5.76 -10.65
N GLY A 336 -15.22 5.39 -11.21
CA GLY A 336 -14.30 4.40 -10.63
C GLY A 336 -13.55 4.99 -9.44
N TYR A 337 -13.05 4.14 -8.54
CA TYR A 337 -12.44 4.56 -7.28
C TYR A 337 -11.02 4.03 -7.16
N VAL A 338 -10.12 4.89 -6.67
CA VAL A 338 -8.73 4.52 -6.36
C VAL A 338 -8.41 4.86 -4.92
N ASN A 339 -7.63 3.98 -4.28
CA ASN A 339 -7.10 4.25 -2.95
C ASN A 339 -5.85 5.15 -3.06
N GLU A 340 -5.85 6.24 -2.31
CA GLU A 340 -4.71 7.16 -2.17
C GLU A 340 -4.12 7.11 -0.75
N GLY A 341 -4.54 6.16 0.06
CA GLY A 341 -4.02 5.97 1.41
C GLY A 341 -2.54 5.56 1.40
N VAL A 342 -1.73 6.25 2.19
CA VAL A 342 -0.30 5.99 2.34
C VAL A 342 0.07 6.12 3.81
N ARG A 343 0.83 5.16 4.31
CA ARG A 343 1.45 5.23 5.63
C ARG A 343 2.87 5.77 5.51
N ARG A 344 3.19 6.72 6.34
CA ARG A 344 4.54 7.25 6.48
C ARG A 344 5.22 6.59 7.67
N ILE A 345 6.38 6.00 7.44
CA ILE A 345 7.18 5.40 8.52
C ILE A 345 8.56 6.05 8.59
N VAL A 346 9.09 6.13 9.80
CA VAL A 346 10.43 6.66 10.10
C VAL A 346 11.23 5.62 10.86
N TYR A 347 12.44 5.38 10.39
CA TYR A 347 13.48 4.66 11.13
C TYR A 347 14.15 5.65 12.07
N GLY A 348 13.74 5.64 13.35
CA GLY A 348 14.22 6.59 14.33
C GLY A 348 15.64 6.31 14.81
N PRO A 349 16.33 7.33 15.35
CA PRO A 349 17.68 7.17 15.91
C PRO A 349 17.71 6.34 17.19
N ASP A 350 16.57 6.08 17.80
CA ASP A 350 16.36 5.20 18.94
C ASP A 350 16.12 3.74 18.54
N TYR A 351 16.40 3.38 17.28
CA TYR A 351 16.18 2.05 16.68
C TYR A 351 14.72 1.61 16.63
N SER A 352 13.77 2.53 16.83
CA SER A 352 12.35 2.27 16.58
C SER A 352 11.96 2.54 15.13
N ILE A 353 10.93 1.83 14.66
CA ILE A 353 10.26 2.14 13.39
C ILE A 353 8.84 2.57 13.75
N ARG A 354 8.48 3.79 13.37
CA ARG A 354 7.22 4.40 13.79
C ARG A 354 6.40 4.91 12.61
N ILE A 355 5.07 4.77 12.74
CA ILE A 355 4.13 5.46 11.86
C ILE A 355 4.09 6.93 12.26
N VAL A 356 4.24 7.80 11.27
CA VAL A 356 4.09 9.25 11.43
C VAL A 356 2.68 9.63 11.00
N LYS A 357 1.95 10.28 11.90
CA LYS A 357 0.63 10.84 11.56
C LYS A 357 0.82 12.06 10.64
N LYS A 358 -0.02 12.14 9.61
CA LYS A 358 -0.06 13.27 8.68
C LYS A 358 -0.73 14.48 9.32
#